data_9ac2fde52597e8668396cb205dab6a51
#
_entry.id   9ac2fde52597e8668396cb205dab6a51
#
_cell.length_a   1.000
_cell.length_b   1.000
_cell.length_c   1.000
_cell.angle_alpha   90.00
_cell.angle_beta   90.00
_cell.angle_gamma   90.00
#
_symmetry.space_group_name_H-M   'P 1'
#
loop_
_entity.id
_entity.type
_entity.pdbx_description
1 polymer ?
#
loop_
_entity_poly.entity_id
_entity_poly.type
_entity_poly.pdbx_seq_one_letter_code
_entity_poly.pdbx_strand_id
1 'polypeptide(L)'
;MDRNEKEQAIRLHECLDYIGMRAQATSVGLLQLCAELVAVGVLDDAAVERIKNAIQHDITVSRPRKHGQADFEHLLRKRLDAVFPSAGDPRIGMRVGTAQTMQDALTRGE
;
A
#
# COMPACT_ATOMS: atom_id res chain seq x y z
N MET A 1 13.23 -24.22 -23.96
CA MET A 1 14.09 -23.32 -23.12
C MET A 1 15.37 -24.05 -22.78
N ASP A 2 16.51 -23.47 -23.12
CA ASP A 2 17.80 -24.08 -22.79
C ASP A 2 18.16 -23.82 -21.33
N ARG A 3 19.27 -24.40 -20.87
CA ARG A 3 19.71 -24.31 -19.48
C ARG A 3 19.97 -22.87 -19.05
N ASN A 4 20.58 -22.08 -19.94
CA ASN A 4 20.92 -20.69 -19.64
C ASN A 4 19.65 -19.82 -19.48
N GLU A 5 18.67 -20.03 -20.33
CA GLU A 5 17.40 -19.33 -20.28
C GLU A 5 16.64 -19.68 -19.00
N LYS A 6 16.68 -20.95 -18.55
CA LYS A 6 16.07 -21.37 -17.30
C LYS A 6 16.73 -20.70 -16.10
N GLU A 7 18.05 -20.63 -16.08
CA GLU A 7 18.79 -19.98 -15.00
C GLU A 7 18.47 -18.49 -14.94
N GLN A 8 18.37 -17.83 -16.08
CA GLN A 8 18.00 -16.42 -16.14
C GLN A 8 16.57 -16.18 -15.65
N ALA A 9 15.64 -17.08 -16.00
CA ALA A 9 14.26 -16.99 -15.57
C ALA A 9 14.14 -17.14 -14.05
N ILE A 10 14.89 -18.09 -13.45
CA ILE A 10 14.92 -18.30 -12.01
C ILE A 10 15.45 -17.06 -11.30
N ARG A 11 16.55 -16.49 -11.77
CA ARG A 11 17.14 -15.28 -11.18
C ARG A 11 16.19 -14.09 -11.23
N LEU A 12 15.50 -13.91 -12.35
CA LEU A 12 14.53 -12.85 -12.49
C LEU A 12 13.38 -13.03 -11.51
N HIS A 13 12.87 -14.25 -11.39
CA HIS A 13 11.80 -14.57 -10.46
C HIS A 13 12.20 -14.29 -9.00
N GLU A 14 13.40 -14.72 -8.60
CA GLU A 14 13.93 -14.46 -7.27
C GLU A 14 14.08 -12.96 -6.99
N CYS A 15 14.53 -12.20 -7.99
CA CYS A 15 14.68 -10.75 -7.88
C CYS A 15 13.31 -10.08 -7.69
N LEU A 16 12.31 -10.49 -8.46
CA LEU A 16 10.95 -9.96 -8.35
C LEU A 16 10.33 -10.30 -7.00
N ASP A 17 10.55 -11.50 -6.49
CA ASP A 17 10.08 -11.89 -5.17
C ASP A 17 10.71 -11.03 -4.07
N TYR A 18 12.00 -10.77 -4.17
CA TYR A 18 12.72 -9.93 -3.20
C TYR A 18 12.18 -8.50 -3.21
N ILE A 19 11.98 -7.93 -4.40
CA ILE A 19 11.40 -6.58 -4.54
C ILE A 19 10.00 -6.55 -3.95
N GLY A 20 9.19 -7.57 -4.23
CA GLY A 20 7.84 -7.68 -3.69
C GLY A 20 7.82 -7.75 -2.18
N MET A 21 8.69 -8.55 -1.58
CA MET A 21 8.80 -8.66 -0.11
C MET A 21 9.22 -7.33 0.52
N ARG A 22 10.17 -6.63 -0.09
CA ARG A 22 10.59 -5.32 0.41
C ARG A 22 9.46 -4.30 0.35
N ALA A 23 8.73 -4.29 -0.76
CA ALA A 23 7.58 -3.38 -0.91
C ALA A 23 6.51 -3.69 0.13
N GLN A 24 6.19 -4.96 0.34
CA GLN A 24 5.23 -5.36 1.36
C GLN A 24 5.68 -4.99 2.76
N ALA A 25 6.93 -5.26 3.11
CA ALA A 25 7.48 -4.93 4.42
C ALA A 25 7.43 -3.42 4.68
N THR A 26 7.78 -2.61 3.69
CA THR A 26 7.72 -1.15 3.78
C THR A 26 6.28 -0.68 4.01
N SER A 27 5.34 -1.21 3.24
CA SER A 27 3.94 -0.81 3.31
C SER A 27 3.31 -1.22 4.64
N VAL A 28 3.52 -2.45 5.07
CA VAL A 28 2.99 -2.94 6.35
C VAL A 28 3.61 -2.16 7.52
N GLY A 29 4.92 -1.92 7.45
CA GLY A 29 5.63 -1.14 8.46
C GLY A 29 5.11 0.29 8.56
N LEU A 30 4.86 0.93 7.42
CA LEU A 30 4.30 2.28 7.41
C LEU A 30 2.90 2.32 8.03
N LEU A 31 2.04 1.38 7.66
CA LEU A 31 0.68 1.31 8.20
C LEU A 31 0.67 1.04 9.70
N GLN A 32 1.54 0.13 10.15
CA GLN A 32 1.67 -0.15 11.58
C GLN A 32 2.21 1.06 12.34
N LEU A 33 3.19 1.75 11.78
CA LEU A 33 3.73 2.97 12.38
C LEU A 33 2.64 4.05 12.50
N CYS A 34 1.85 4.24 11.45
CA CYS A 34 0.74 5.18 11.49
C CYS A 34 -0.27 4.79 12.58
N ALA A 35 -0.59 3.51 12.70
CA ALA A 35 -1.52 3.02 13.73
C ALA A 35 -0.99 3.29 15.14
N GLU A 36 0.31 3.04 15.37
CA GLU A 36 0.92 3.32 16.68
C GLU A 36 0.90 4.80 17.01
N LEU A 37 1.20 5.65 16.03
CA LEU A 37 1.22 7.11 16.24
C LEU A 37 -0.20 7.67 16.44
N VAL A 38 -1.20 7.10 15.80
CA VAL A 38 -2.60 7.45 16.04
C VAL A 38 -3.01 7.01 17.44
N ALA A 39 -2.62 5.81 17.85
CA ALA A 39 -2.97 5.26 19.18
C ALA A 39 -2.44 6.12 20.33
N VAL A 40 -1.24 6.68 20.18
CA VAL A 40 -0.64 7.54 21.22
C VAL A 40 -0.95 9.03 21.02
N GLY A 41 -1.78 9.38 20.04
CA GLY A 41 -2.26 10.74 19.85
C GLY A 41 -1.31 11.68 19.11
N VAL A 42 -0.22 11.17 18.54
CA VAL A 42 0.72 11.99 17.75
C VAL A 42 0.13 12.34 16.38
N LEU A 43 -0.57 11.38 15.74
CA LEU A 43 -1.28 11.61 14.49
C LEU A 43 -2.78 11.67 14.75
N ASP A 44 -3.42 12.72 14.27
CA ASP A 44 -4.87 12.82 14.23
C ASP A 44 -5.39 12.43 12.84
N ASP A 45 -6.71 12.43 12.66
CA ASP A 45 -7.30 12.08 11.36
C ASP A 45 -6.87 13.03 10.25
N ALA A 46 -6.69 14.31 10.56
CA ALA A 46 -6.22 15.28 9.57
C ALA A 46 -4.80 14.97 9.11
N ALA A 47 -3.94 14.54 10.02
CA ALA A 47 -2.57 14.14 9.68
C ALA A 47 -2.57 12.91 8.79
N VAL A 48 -3.38 11.90 9.09
CA VAL A 48 -3.53 10.69 8.27
C VAL A 48 -4.07 11.05 6.89
N GLU A 49 -5.04 11.97 6.81
CA GLU A 49 -5.53 12.46 5.52
C GLU A 49 -4.43 13.11 4.69
N ARG A 50 -3.55 13.89 5.31
CA ARG A 50 -2.43 14.49 4.59
C ARG A 50 -1.46 13.44 4.05
N ILE A 51 -1.23 12.38 4.80
CA ILE A 51 -0.39 11.26 4.34
C ILE A 51 -1.02 10.58 3.12
N LYS A 52 -2.31 10.26 3.20
CA LYS A 52 -3.04 9.65 2.08
C LYS A 52 -3.04 10.55 0.86
N ASN A 53 -3.24 11.85 1.06
CA ASN A 53 -3.23 12.82 -0.03
C ASN A 53 -1.85 12.89 -0.72
N ALA A 54 -0.77 12.82 0.05
CA ALA A 54 0.57 12.81 -0.50
C ALA A 54 0.83 11.57 -1.37
N ILE A 55 0.38 10.41 -0.91
CA ILE A 55 0.51 9.15 -1.66
C ILE A 55 -0.30 9.23 -2.96
N GLN A 56 -1.55 9.67 -2.85
CA GLN A 56 -2.44 9.78 -4.01
C GLN A 56 -1.88 10.76 -5.05
N HIS A 57 -1.38 11.90 -4.60
CA HIS A 57 -0.79 12.89 -5.48
C HIS A 57 0.43 12.33 -6.21
N ASP A 58 1.34 11.70 -5.50
CA ASP A 58 2.56 11.14 -6.08
C ASP A 58 2.24 10.07 -7.14
N ILE A 59 1.34 9.15 -6.81
CA ILE A 59 0.95 8.10 -7.75
C ILE A 59 0.26 8.68 -8.97
N THR A 60 -0.62 9.66 -8.78
CA THR A 60 -1.34 10.31 -9.88
C THR A 60 -0.38 11.03 -10.83
N VAL A 61 0.60 11.76 -10.29
CA VAL A 61 1.58 12.47 -11.08
C VAL A 61 2.54 11.52 -11.79
N SER A 62 2.98 10.46 -11.09
CA SER A 62 3.97 9.52 -11.62
C SER A 62 3.38 8.57 -12.66
N ARG A 63 2.08 8.32 -12.61
CA ARG A 63 1.40 7.35 -13.47
C ARG A 63 0.11 7.91 -14.06
N PRO A 64 0.20 8.99 -14.87
CA PRO A 64 -0.99 9.57 -15.48
C PRO A 64 -1.63 8.60 -16.47
N ARG A 65 -2.95 8.65 -16.55
CA ARG A 65 -3.73 7.81 -17.46
C ARG A 65 -4.42 8.69 -18.50
N LYS A 66 -4.47 8.19 -19.73
CA LYS A 66 -5.17 8.88 -20.81
C LYS A 66 -6.68 8.81 -20.65
N HIS A 67 -7.17 7.69 -20.11
CA HIS A 67 -8.60 7.44 -19.93
C HIS A 67 -8.83 6.91 -18.52
N GLY A 68 -9.98 7.24 -17.96
CA GLY A 68 -10.39 6.75 -16.66
C GLY A 68 -9.58 7.33 -15.49
N GLN A 69 -9.02 8.51 -15.67
CA GLN A 69 -8.21 9.14 -14.60
C GLN A 69 -9.04 9.38 -13.34
N ALA A 70 -10.26 9.90 -13.49
CA ALA A 70 -11.12 10.16 -12.34
C ALA A 70 -11.51 8.86 -11.62
N ASP A 71 -11.82 7.81 -12.37
CA ASP A 71 -12.15 6.50 -11.80
C ASP A 71 -10.96 5.89 -11.08
N PHE A 72 -9.77 6.02 -11.67
CA PHE A 72 -8.52 5.55 -11.06
C PHE A 72 -8.26 6.26 -9.72
N GLU A 73 -8.38 7.59 -9.70
CA GLU A 73 -8.17 8.37 -8.49
C GLU A 73 -9.17 8.02 -7.40
N HIS A 74 -10.44 7.83 -7.77
CA HIS A 74 -11.47 7.43 -6.84
C HIS A 74 -11.20 6.05 -6.23
N LEU A 75 -10.83 5.10 -7.06
CA LEU A 75 -10.52 3.74 -6.61
C LEU A 75 -9.28 3.72 -5.73
N LEU A 76 -8.24 4.45 -6.11
CA LEU A 76 -7.03 4.57 -5.31
C LEU A 76 -7.34 5.14 -3.94
N ARG A 77 -8.13 6.21 -3.86
CA ARG A 77 -8.52 6.82 -2.60
C ARG A 77 -9.31 5.84 -1.73
N LYS A 78 -10.22 5.10 -2.31
CA LYS A 78 -11.01 4.10 -1.61
C LYS A 78 -10.12 3.02 -1.00
N ARG A 79 -9.11 2.58 -1.73
CA ARG A 79 -8.14 1.59 -1.25
C ARG A 79 -7.28 2.14 -0.12
N LEU A 80 -6.84 3.38 -0.22
CA LEU A 80 -6.07 4.03 0.84
C LEU A 80 -6.91 4.16 2.11
N ASP A 81 -8.16 4.58 1.98
CA ASP A 81 -9.07 4.70 3.12
C ASP A 81 -9.30 3.34 3.81
N ALA A 82 -9.28 2.26 3.04
CA ALA A 82 -9.50 0.92 3.57
C ALA A 82 -8.32 0.41 4.42
N VAL A 83 -7.09 0.81 4.12
CA VAL A 83 -5.90 0.27 4.78
C VAL A 83 -5.31 1.20 5.84
N PHE A 84 -5.49 2.51 5.75
CA PHE A 84 -4.95 3.45 6.74
C PHE A 84 -5.84 3.52 7.98
N PRO A 85 -5.24 3.66 9.18
CA PRO A 85 -5.99 3.76 10.42
C PRO A 85 -6.65 5.12 10.57
N SER A 86 -7.72 5.19 11.36
CA SER A 86 -8.34 6.45 11.80
C SER A 86 -8.47 6.46 13.32
N ALA A 87 -8.64 7.64 13.92
CA ALA A 87 -8.64 7.80 15.35
C ALA A 87 -9.74 7.00 16.07
N GLY A 88 -10.88 6.80 15.42
CA GLY A 88 -11.98 6.03 16.00
C GLY A 88 -11.99 4.55 15.59
N ASP A 89 -10.96 4.10 14.90
CA ASP A 89 -10.90 2.74 14.37
C ASP A 89 -10.65 1.74 15.50
N PRO A 90 -11.51 0.71 15.67
CA PRO A 90 -11.29 -0.32 16.69
C PRO A 90 -10.01 -1.12 16.50
N ARG A 91 -9.37 -1.01 15.33
CA ARG A 91 -8.08 -1.65 15.06
C ARG A 91 -6.90 -0.87 15.63
N ILE A 92 -7.10 0.36 16.13
CA ILE A 92 -6.05 1.17 16.73
C ILE A 92 -5.46 0.42 17.92
N GLY A 93 -4.13 0.33 17.97
CA GLY A 93 -3.41 -0.41 19.01
C GLY A 93 -3.30 -1.90 18.75
N MET A 94 -3.93 -2.39 17.69
CA MET A 94 -3.81 -3.77 17.25
C MET A 94 -2.90 -3.83 16.03
N ARG A 95 -2.45 -5.04 15.71
CA ARG A 95 -1.66 -5.25 14.49
C ARG A 95 -2.49 -4.85 13.27
N VAL A 96 -1.94 -3.99 12.41
CA VAL A 96 -2.64 -3.46 11.23
C VAL A 96 -3.09 -4.57 10.28
N GLY A 97 -2.37 -5.66 10.26
CA GLY A 97 -2.73 -6.79 9.41
C GLY A 97 -1.52 -7.42 8.77
N THR A 98 -1.77 -8.49 8.04
CA THR A 98 -0.73 -9.20 7.31
C THR A 98 -0.54 -8.56 5.94
N ALA A 99 0.57 -8.90 5.29
CA ALA A 99 0.82 -8.50 3.91
C ALA A 99 -0.32 -8.98 2.98
N GLN A 100 -0.87 -10.16 3.25
CA GLN A 100 -1.99 -10.69 2.47
C GLN A 100 -3.25 -9.84 2.63
N THR A 101 -3.57 -9.44 3.86
CA THR A 101 -4.72 -8.58 4.15
C THR A 101 -4.62 -7.25 3.39
N MET A 102 -3.44 -6.65 3.41
CA MET A 102 -3.20 -5.39 2.70
C MET A 102 -3.30 -5.59 1.19
N GLN A 103 -2.73 -6.66 0.67
CA GLN A 103 -2.79 -6.97 -0.75
C GLN A 103 -4.24 -7.16 -1.21
N ASP A 104 -5.04 -7.89 -0.43
CA ASP A 104 -6.45 -8.09 -0.72
C ASP A 104 -7.20 -6.75 -0.77
N ALA A 105 -6.92 -5.85 0.17
CA ALA A 105 -7.53 -4.53 0.19
C ALA A 105 -7.15 -3.71 -1.04
N LEU A 106 -5.90 -3.81 -1.50
CA LEU A 106 -5.41 -3.05 -2.65
C LEU A 106 -5.89 -3.62 -3.99
N THR A 107 -6.27 -4.89 -4.05
CA THR A 107 -6.70 -5.54 -5.29
C THR A 107 -8.21 -5.66 -5.43
N ARG A 108 -8.96 -5.52 -4.34
CA ARG A 108 -10.42 -5.55 -4.38
C ARG A 108 -10.97 -4.39 -5.21
N GLY A 109 -12.00 -4.67 -5.98
CA GLY A 109 -12.65 -3.66 -6.79
C GLY A 109 -12.14 -3.60 -8.22
N GLU A 110 -11.33 -4.55 -8.60
CA GLU A 110 -10.96 -4.73 -10.00
C GLU A 110 -12.11 -5.32 -10.81
#